data_6b5ca741d4c6c8d742c9333a63d3a1e3
#
_entry.id   6b5ca741d4c6c8d742c9333a63d3a1e3
#
_cell.length_a   1.000
_cell.length_b   1.000
_cell.length_c   1.000
_cell.angle_alpha   90.00
_cell.angle_beta   90.00
_cell.angle_gamma   90.00
#
_symmetry.space_group_name_H-M   'P 1'
#
loop_
_entity.id
_entity.type
_entity.pdbx_description
1 polymer ?
#
loop_
_entity_poly.entity_id
_entity_poly.type
_entity_poly.pdbx_seq_one_letter_code
_entity_poly.pdbx_strand_id
1 'polypeptide(L)'
;MTAALNGLSPRPAQQQLPQQSGVAAMPPEGKAALRAGVVGNWIDNIHVFLPVTALAPAMLVLAGPAATASTGALIIVAMLFGRPVGGIVFGRISDRLGRTRTTRIAIAGTAVCALAIAAMPTHELLGAGTVTLILALRFLGGIFVAGEYSAAIPLAMEWSTGRRRGLMSGLILSMAPWAQATIAFSVAGLLALIGPEHYAAWGWRLLFVIGAALSLGMFAYYRRQVADAPVFHRARTAPRTSGEPAAVGERPASGLGSLLTGRWAKAFWQVFLLMTGLWLLTYSTVLLLTERLTTDSALDPAAVPVVIGLASVAQAVVMAVAGHLSTFTGRRRLFMLWGLVAAVAGPVVWWLAIATSTFLLAAVFAAVLQVITVSAYGPVSAYLSERFPTEVRSTGYGMGYSLSLVVPALYPFYLPLIEPVLGRHGSVMVLVGLGGLLLALGAALGPRLAPRDLDGDLDQIAAAGRPLGTVATSRSAADGDSGEGDT
;
A
#
# COMPACT_ATOMS: atom_id res chain seq x y z
N MET A 1 46.02 18.20 61.91
CA MET A 1 45.51 16.83 62.01
C MET A 1 44.34 16.73 61.02
N THR A 2 44.56 16.64 59.87
CA THR A 2 44.85 15.67 58.79
C THR A 2 44.06 14.33 58.89
N ALA A 3 43.31 14.07 57.84
CA ALA A 3 42.77 12.84 57.34
C ALA A 3 41.28 12.59 57.55
N ALA A 4 40.54 12.73 56.51
CA ALA A 4 39.67 11.70 55.93
C ALA A 4 38.73 12.31 54.86
N LEU A 5 39.18 12.41 53.63
CA LEU A 5 38.35 12.59 52.43
C LEU A 5 38.95 11.69 51.33
N ASN A 6 38.47 10.48 51.22
CA ASN A 6 38.65 9.67 50.02
C ASN A 6 37.67 8.49 50.07
N GLY A 7 36.58 8.61 49.32
CA GLY A 7 35.58 7.57 49.19
C GLY A 7 34.55 7.90 48.10
N LEU A 8 35.00 8.51 46.99
CA LEU A 8 34.14 8.60 45.80
C LEU A 8 34.53 7.49 44.83
N SER A 9 33.73 6.42 44.82
CA SER A 9 33.81 5.38 43.82
C SER A 9 33.59 6.00 42.43
N PRO A 10 34.39 5.65 41.41
CA PRO A 10 34.19 6.14 40.07
C PRO A 10 32.85 5.62 39.53
N ARG A 11 32.02 6.54 39.05
CA ARG A 11 30.83 6.19 38.28
C ARG A 11 31.25 5.26 37.12
N PRO A 12 30.50 4.17 36.84
CA PRO A 12 30.79 3.33 35.69
C PRO A 12 30.75 4.22 34.44
N ALA A 13 31.81 4.17 33.67
CA ALA A 13 31.94 4.86 32.40
C ALA A 13 30.73 4.42 31.52
N GLN A 14 29.92 5.41 31.17
CA GLN A 14 28.92 5.22 30.11
C GLN A 14 29.73 4.78 28.88
N GLN A 15 29.60 3.50 28.49
CA GLN A 15 30.07 3.04 27.21
C GLN A 15 29.36 3.87 26.14
N GLN A 16 30.08 4.87 25.66
CA GLN A 16 29.72 5.57 24.43
C GLN A 16 29.71 4.53 23.33
N LEU A 17 28.52 4.14 22.91
CA LEU A 17 28.33 3.39 21.66
C LEU A 17 29.08 4.16 20.57
N PRO A 18 29.88 3.50 19.75
CA PRO A 18 30.63 4.16 18.69
C PRO A 18 29.65 4.92 17.81
N GLN A 19 29.75 6.25 17.80
CA GLN A 19 29.12 7.09 16.79
C GLN A 19 29.74 6.66 15.46
N GLN A 20 28.98 5.87 14.69
CA GLN A 20 29.32 5.61 13.29
C GLN A 20 29.14 6.91 12.50
N SER A 21 30.08 7.83 12.64
CA SER A 21 30.29 8.96 11.75
C SER A 21 30.98 8.48 10.47
N GLY A 22 30.20 7.87 9.62
CA GLY A 22 30.56 7.49 8.26
C GLY A 22 29.34 6.86 7.65
N VAL A 23 28.82 7.45 6.57
CA VAL A 23 27.73 6.83 5.77
C VAL A 23 28.28 5.53 5.20
N ALA A 24 28.22 4.46 5.98
CA ALA A 24 28.60 3.14 5.50
C ALA A 24 27.76 2.84 4.24
N ALA A 25 28.43 2.47 3.16
CA ALA A 25 27.77 2.14 1.91
C ALA A 25 26.77 1.00 2.16
N MET A 26 25.54 1.17 1.68
CA MET A 26 24.49 0.15 1.82
C MET A 26 24.99 -1.19 1.30
N PRO A 27 24.86 -2.29 2.06
CA PRO A 27 25.32 -3.61 1.64
C PRO A 27 24.58 -4.09 0.37
N PRO A 28 25.15 -5.02 -0.40
CA PRO A 28 24.56 -5.52 -1.64
C PRO A 28 23.13 -6.05 -1.45
N GLU A 29 22.86 -6.73 -0.35
CA GLU A 29 21.54 -7.30 0.00
C GLU A 29 20.50 -6.20 0.20
N GLY A 30 20.88 -5.09 0.83
CA GLY A 30 19.99 -3.92 1.00
C GLY A 30 19.67 -3.26 -0.33
N LYS A 31 20.67 -3.10 -1.22
CA LYS A 31 20.43 -2.59 -2.59
C LYS A 31 19.53 -3.54 -3.38
N ALA A 32 19.72 -4.85 -3.22
CA ALA A 32 18.88 -5.85 -3.86
C ALA A 32 17.42 -5.78 -3.35
N ALA A 33 17.21 -5.63 -2.04
CA ALA A 33 15.88 -5.48 -1.46
C ALA A 33 15.16 -4.21 -1.95
N LEU A 34 15.87 -3.08 -2.08
CA LEU A 34 15.28 -1.85 -2.63
C LEU A 34 14.90 -1.98 -4.10
N ARG A 35 15.76 -2.58 -4.92
CA ARG A 35 15.44 -2.86 -6.34
C ARG A 35 14.25 -3.80 -6.45
N ALA A 36 14.24 -4.86 -5.63
CA ALA A 36 13.11 -5.79 -5.55
C ALA A 36 11.81 -5.09 -5.14
N GLY A 37 11.86 -4.14 -4.21
CA GLY A 37 10.70 -3.35 -3.82
C GLY A 37 10.13 -2.50 -4.96
N VAL A 38 10.99 -1.86 -5.76
CA VAL A 38 10.57 -1.04 -6.90
C VAL A 38 10.05 -1.90 -8.05
N VAL A 39 10.89 -2.82 -8.57
CA VAL A 39 10.53 -3.66 -9.73
C VAL A 39 9.44 -4.66 -9.36
N GLY A 40 9.47 -5.22 -8.14
CA GLY A 40 8.43 -6.10 -7.63
C GLY A 40 7.08 -5.40 -7.60
N ASN A 41 7.00 -4.19 -7.05
CA ASN A 41 5.75 -3.45 -7.02
C ASN A 41 5.19 -3.11 -8.42
N TRP A 42 6.05 -2.91 -9.41
CA TRP A 42 5.63 -2.77 -10.80
C TRP A 42 5.00 -4.06 -11.33
N ILE A 43 5.66 -5.22 -11.10
CA ILE A 43 5.16 -6.54 -11.51
C ILE A 43 3.84 -6.86 -10.79
N ASP A 44 3.74 -6.59 -9.48
CA ASP A 44 2.53 -6.81 -8.69
C ASP A 44 1.35 -6.01 -9.26
N ASN A 45 1.59 -4.75 -9.60
CA ASN A 45 0.56 -3.89 -10.17
C ASN A 45 0.21 -4.28 -11.62
N ILE A 46 1.12 -4.89 -12.38
CA ILE A 46 0.74 -5.56 -13.64
C ILE A 46 -0.35 -6.59 -13.35
N HIS A 47 -0.19 -7.48 -12.38
CA HIS A 47 -1.21 -8.48 -12.04
C HIS A 47 -2.51 -7.88 -11.47
N VAL A 48 -2.44 -6.70 -10.85
CA VAL A 48 -3.64 -5.97 -10.41
C VAL A 48 -4.46 -5.47 -11.60
N PHE A 49 -3.82 -4.77 -12.54
CA PHE A 49 -4.50 -4.08 -13.63
C PHE A 49 -4.71 -4.94 -14.88
N LEU A 50 -3.86 -5.95 -15.11
CA LEU A 50 -3.92 -6.81 -16.29
C LEU A 50 -5.32 -7.41 -16.55
N PRO A 51 -5.98 -8.05 -15.58
CA PRO A 51 -7.32 -8.63 -15.84
C PRO A 51 -8.40 -7.58 -16.09
N VAL A 52 -8.23 -6.36 -15.58
CA VAL A 52 -9.20 -5.29 -15.83
C VAL A 52 -9.09 -4.79 -17.26
N THR A 53 -7.87 -4.55 -17.71
CA THR A 53 -7.60 -3.91 -19.01
C THR A 53 -7.52 -4.95 -20.14
N ALA A 54 -6.85 -6.08 -19.90
CA ALA A 54 -6.62 -7.09 -20.95
C ALA A 54 -7.83 -7.97 -21.23
N LEU A 55 -8.67 -8.28 -20.23
CA LEU A 55 -9.86 -9.11 -20.46
C LEU A 55 -11.03 -8.29 -21.03
N ALA A 56 -11.06 -6.97 -20.86
CA ALA A 56 -12.17 -6.15 -21.33
C ALA A 56 -12.52 -6.37 -22.82
N PRO A 57 -11.56 -6.34 -23.78
CA PRO A 57 -11.86 -6.61 -25.18
C PRO A 57 -12.23 -8.08 -25.49
N ALA A 58 -11.91 -9.02 -24.57
CA ALA A 58 -12.18 -10.45 -24.72
C ALA A 58 -13.44 -10.93 -23.95
N MET A 59 -14.16 -10.00 -23.31
CA MET A 59 -15.28 -10.37 -22.41
C MET A 59 -16.40 -11.16 -23.11
N LEU A 60 -16.71 -10.86 -24.35
CA LEU A 60 -17.71 -11.63 -25.12
C LEU A 60 -17.32 -13.09 -25.32
N VAL A 61 -16.03 -13.35 -25.54
CA VAL A 61 -15.48 -14.70 -25.71
C VAL A 61 -15.42 -15.46 -24.37
N LEU A 62 -15.17 -14.74 -23.27
CA LEU A 62 -15.01 -15.33 -21.95
C LEU A 62 -16.32 -15.50 -21.18
N ALA A 63 -17.24 -14.54 -21.28
CA ALA A 63 -18.49 -14.52 -20.54
C ALA A 63 -19.72 -14.79 -21.40
N GLY A 64 -19.54 -14.89 -22.72
CA GLY A 64 -20.62 -15.13 -23.68
C GLY A 64 -21.53 -13.90 -23.89
N PRO A 65 -22.66 -14.08 -24.61
CA PRO A 65 -23.58 -13.00 -24.97
C PRO A 65 -24.22 -12.28 -23.78
N ALA A 66 -24.27 -12.96 -22.62
CA ALA A 66 -24.77 -12.37 -21.36
C ALA A 66 -23.74 -11.54 -20.63
N ALA A 67 -22.55 -11.32 -21.21
CA ALA A 67 -21.51 -10.45 -20.65
C ALA A 67 -22.03 -9.03 -20.46
N THR A 68 -22.06 -8.58 -19.21
CA THR A 68 -22.50 -7.24 -18.85
C THR A 68 -21.36 -6.45 -18.23
N ALA A 69 -21.50 -5.14 -18.16
CA ALA A 69 -20.55 -4.29 -17.42
C ALA A 69 -20.38 -4.76 -15.95
N SER A 70 -21.45 -5.31 -15.35
CA SER A 70 -21.40 -5.89 -14.00
C SER A 70 -20.47 -7.11 -13.90
N THR A 71 -20.33 -7.93 -14.94
CA THR A 71 -19.38 -9.06 -14.94
C THR A 71 -17.93 -8.57 -14.83
N GLY A 72 -17.57 -7.52 -15.59
CA GLY A 72 -16.26 -6.87 -15.48
C GLY A 72 -16.01 -6.28 -14.08
N ALA A 73 -17.01 -5.61 -13.50
CA ALA A 73 -16.93 -5.08 -12.15
C ALA A 73 -16.74 -6.19 -11.10
N LEU A 74 -17.43 -7.33 -11.22
CA LEU A 74 -17.25 -8.47 -10.32
C LEU A 74 -15.83 -9.05 -10.36
N ILE A 75 -15.19 -9.11 -11.54
CA ILE A 75 -13.81 -9.56 -11.70
C ILE A 75 -12.83 -8.66 -10.91
N ILE A 76 -13.09 -7.35 -10.88
CA ILE A 76 -12.32 -6.40 -10.08
C ILE A 76 -12.59 -6.64 -8.59
N VAL A 77 -13.85 -6.65 -8.20
CA VAL A 77 -14.29 -6.79 -6.81
C VAL A 77 -13.81 -8.10 -6.20
N ALA A 78 -13.80 -9.21 -6.92
CA ALA A 78 -13.32 -10.50 -6.43
C ALA A 78 -11.88 -10.43 -5.93
N MET A 79 -10.98 -9.79 -6.68
CA MET A 79 -9.60 -9.58 -6.25
C MET A 79 -9.52 -8.70 -5.00
N LEU A 80 -10.33 -7.65 -4.94
CA LEU A 80 -10.31 -6.69 -3.84
C LEU A 80 -10.75 -7.34 -2.51
N PHE A 81 -11.69 -8.28 -2.54
CA PHE A 81 -12.06 -9.07 -1.37
C PHE A 81 -10.99 -10.07 -0.93
N GLY A 82 -10.17 -10.56 -1.85
CA GLY A 82 -9.01 -11.41 -1.52
C GLY A 82 -7.92 -10.66 -0.73
N ARG A 83 -7.74 -9.36 -0.98
CA ARG A 83 -6.64 -8.58 -0.38
C ARG A 83 -6.70 -8.48 1.15
N PRO A 84 -7.81 -8.21 1.82
CA PRO A 84 -7.89 -8.22 3.29
C PRO A 84 -7.50 -9.58 3.89
N VAL A 85 -7.96 -10.67 3.28
CA VAL A 85 -7.60 -12.04 3.71
C VAL A 85 -6.10 -12.24 3.57
N GLY A 86 -5.53 -11.87 2.43
CA GLY A 86 -4.09 -11.93 2.18
C GLY A 86 -3.29 -11.07 3.16
N GLY A 87 -3.73 -9.86 3.45
CA GLY A 87 -3.09 -8.96 4.41
C GLY A 87 -3.02 -9.55 5.82
N ILE A 88 -4.07 -10.25 6.26
CA ILE A 88 -4.10 -10.95 7.54
C ILE A 88 -3.18 -12.17 7.54
N VAL A 89 -3.33 -13.04 6.55
CA VAL A 89 -2.63 -14.33 6.47
C VAL A 89 -1.13 -14.11 6.26
N PHE A 90 -0.78 -13.41 5.19
CA PHE A 90 0.61 -13.18 4.82
C PHE A 90 1.32 -12.18 5.72
N GLY A 91 0.60 -11.21 6.29
CA GLY A 91 1.15 -10.32 7.30
C GLY A 91 1.67 -11.12 8.51
N ARG A 92 0.85 -12.04 9.05
CA ARG A 92 1.24 -12.92 10.15
C ARG A 92 2.37 -13.88 9.78
N ILE A 93 2.31 -14.46 8.58
CA ILE A 93 3.37 -15.34 8.08
C ILE A 93 4.68 -14.56 7.99
N SER A 94 4.65 -13.35 7.47
CA SER A 94 5.80 -12.46 7.31
C SER A 94 6.42 -12.05 8.64
N ASP A 95 5.60 -11.69 9.63
CA ASP A 95 6.10 -11.32 10.96
C ASP A 95 6.72 -12.51 11.71
N ARG A 96 6.30 -13.76 11.38
CA ARG A 96 6.82 -14.99 12.00
C ARG A 96 7.99 -15.63 11.25
N LEU A 97 7.87 -15.78 9.93
CA LEU A 97 8.82 -16.55 9.11
C LEU A 97 9.85 -15.69 8.37
N GLY A 98 9.68 -14.38 8.38
CA GLY A 98 10.52 -13.43 7.65
C GLY A 98 9.87 -12.92 6.35
N ARG A 99 10.34 -11.73 5.94
CA ARG A 99 9.75 -11.01 4.80
C ARG A 99 10.10 -11.70 3.48
N THR A 100 11.34 -12.11 3.32
CA THR A 100 11.85 -12.71 2.06
C THR A 100 11.17 -14.03 1.72
N ARG A 101 10.98 -14.92 2.71
CA ARG A 101 10.31 -16.20 2.49
C ARG A 101 8.85 -16.01 2.14
N THR A 102 8.17 -15.12 2.82
CA THR A 102 6.76 -14.80 2.60
C THR A 102 6.54 -14.22 1.22
N THR A 103 7.38 -13.26 0.80
CA THR A 103 7.31 -12.66 -0.54
C THR A 103 7.47 -13.71 -1.64
N ARG A 104 8.42 -14.65 -1.48
CA ARG A 104 8.60 -15.73 -2.48
C ARG A 104 7.35 -16.60 -2.65
N ILE A 105 6.66 -16.94 -1.55
CA ILE A 105 5.41 -17.71 -1.61
C ILE A 105 4.33 -16.90 -2.33
N ALA A 106 4.21 -15.61 -2.02
CA ALA A 106 3.24 -14.71 -2.62
C ALA A 106 3.47 -14.56 -4.14
N ILE A 107 4.70 -14.26 -4.58
CA ILE A 107 5.07 -14.16 -6.00
C ILE A 107 4.76 -15.46 -6.77
N ALA A 108 5.11 -16.62 -6.19
CA ALA A 108 4.82 -17.90 -6.82
C ALA A 108 3.31 -18.13 -6.99
N GLY A 109 2.51 -17.81 -5.97
CA GLY A 109 1.06 -17.89 -6.03
C GLY A 109 0.44 -16.95 -7.07
N THR A 110 0.93 -15.71 -7.17
CA THR A 110 0.52 -14.74 -8.18
C THR A 110 0.83 -15.26 -9.60
N ALA A 111 2.03 -15.80 -9.81
CA ALA A 111 2.42 -16.38 -11.11
C ALA A 111 1.52 -17.56 -11.50
N VAL A 112 1.22 -18.47 -10.56
CA VAL A 112 0.32 -19.61 -10.80
C VAL A 112 -1.09 -19.14 -11.17
N CYS A 113 -1.65 -18.16 -10.44
CA CYS A 113 -2.95 -17.58 -10.77
C CYS A 113 -2.98 -16.96 -12.17
N ALA A 114 -1.91 -16.24 -12.56
CA ALA A 114 -1.80 -15.63 -13.87
C ALA A 114 -1.76 -16.70 -14.99
N LEU A 115 -0.95 -17.75 -14.83
CA LEU A 115 -0.89 -18.87 -15.78
C LEU A 115 -2.23 -19.62 -15.87
N ALA A 116 -2.90 -19.83 -14.75
CA ALA A 116 -4.23 -20.45 -14.73
C ALA A 116 -5.27 -19.61 -15.49
N ILE A 117 -5.22 -18.27 -15.36
CA ILE A 117 -6.08 -17.37 -16.15
C ILE A 117 -5.68 -17.44 -17.62
N ALA A 118 -4.38 -17.45 -17.98
CA ALA A 118 -3.93 -17.59 -19.36
C ALA A 118 -4.43 -18.88 -20.03
N ALA A 119 -4.52 -19.98 -19.27
CA ALA A 119 -5.00 -21.29 -19.72
C ALA A 119 -6.53 -21.44 -19.67
N MET A 120 -7.28 -20.38 -19.29
CA MET A 120 -8.72 -20.46 -19.08
C MET A 120 -9.46 -20.84 -20.37
N PRO A 121 -10.37 -21.85 -20.35
CA PRO A 121 -11.26 -22.13 -21.46
C PRO A 121 -12.23 -20.98 -21.75
N THR A 122 -12.67 -20.87 -22.98
CA THR A 122 -13.67 -19.88 -23.39
C THR A 122 -15.09 -20.29 -22.94
N HIS A 123 -16.02 -19.35 -23.06
CA HIS A 123 -17.44 -19.61 -22.75
C HIS A 123 -18.02 -20.78 -23.57
N GLU A 124 -17.57 -20.95 -24.79
CA GLU A 124 -18.02 -22.07 -25.66
C GLU A 124 -17.74 -23.45 -25.06
N LEU A 125 -16.64 -23.60 -24.34
CA LEU A 125 -16.22 -24.87 -23.73
C LEU A 125 -16.78 -25.07 -22.32
N LEU A 126 -16.89 -24.05 -21.53
CA LEU A 126 -17.17 -24.16 -20.08
C LEU A 126 -18.42 -23.38 -19.65
N GLY A 127 -19.05 -22.63 -20.55
CA GLY A 127 -20.21 -21.81 -20.24
C GLY A 127 -19.92 -20.79 -19.12
N ALA A 128 -20.86 -20.64 -18.19
CA ALA A 128 -20.71 -19.75 -17.01
C ALA A 128 -19.57 -20.18 -16.08
N GLY A 129 -19.06 -21.39 -16.17
CA GLY A 129 -17.92 -21.89 -15.40
C GLY A 129 -16.64 -21.09 -15.65
N THR A 130 -16.45 -20.57 -16.88
CA THR A 130 -15.31 -19.72 -17.22
C THR A 130 -15.24 -18.47 -16.31
N VAL A 131 -16.34 -17.73 -16.18
CA VAL A 131 -16.41 -16.54 -15.32
C VAL A 131 -16.22 -16.92 -13.86
N THR A 132 -16.87 -17.99 -13.40
CA THR A 132 -16.74 -18.47 -12.01
C THR A 132 -15.30 -18.78 -11.65
N LEU A 133 -14.57 -19.49 -12.53
CA LEU A 133 -13.16 -19.80 -12.32
C LEU A 133 -12.27 -18.55 -12.35
N ILE A 134 -12.55 -17.61 -13.27
CA ILE A 134 -11.83 -16.31 -13.29
C ILE A 134 -12.05 -15.58 -11.97
N LEU A 135 -13.28 -15.51 -11.46
CA LEU A 135 -13.57 -14.87 -10.16
C LEU A 135 -12.82 -15.55 -9.01
N ALA A 136 -12.81 -16.89 -8.96
CA ALA A 136 -12.06 -17.64 -7.95
C ALA A 136 -10.55 -17.38 -8.03
N LEU A 137 -9.97 -17.41 -9.24
CA LEU A 137 -8.54 -17.11 -9.44
C LEU A 137 -8.20 -15.64 -9.13
N ARG A 138 -9.11 -14.71 -9.39
CA ARG A 138 -8.97 -13.30 -9.01
C ARG A 138 -8.98 -13.12 -7.51
N PHE A 139 -9.87 -13.80 -6.80
CA PHE A 139 -9.89 -13.78 -5.34
C PHE A 139 -8.58 -14.34 -4.76
N LEU A 140 -8.13 -15.50 -5.24
CA LEU A 140 -6.85 -16.09 -4.84
C LEU A 140 -5.66 -15.19 -5.20
N GLY A 141 -5.65 -14.62 -6.40
CA GLY A 141 -4.65 -13.64 -6.83
C GLY A 141 -4.60 -12.43 -5.90
N GLY A 142 -5.75 -11.94 -5.44
CA GLY A 142 -5.84 -10.87 -4.46
C GLY A 142 -5.18 -11.21 -3.12
N ILE A 143 -5.35 -12.46 -2.66
CA ILE A 143 -4.68 -12.96 -1.44
C ILE A 143 -3.16 -12.91 -1.61
N PHE A 144 -2.62 -13.41 -2.73
CA PHE A 144 -1.18 -13.44 -2.98
C PHE A 144 -0.59 -12.03 -3.18
N VAL A 145 -1.22 -11.16 -3.96
CA VAL A 145 -0.78 -9.77 -4.15
C VAL A 145 -0.72 -9.03 -2.81
N ALA A 146 -1.71 -9.21 -1.93
CA ALA A 146 -1.65 -8.62 -0.60
C ALA A 146 -0.50 -9.18 0.25
N GLY A 147 -0.09 -10.42 0.01
CA GLY A 147 1.10 -11.03 0.61
C GLY A 147 2.38 -10.31 0.23
N GLU A 148 2.53 -9.91 -1.03
CA GLU A 148 3.66 -9.11 -1.50
C GLU A 148 3.68 -7.73 -0.84
N TYR A 149 2.56 -7.02 -0.81
CA TYR A 149 2.41 -5.74 -0.11
C TYR A 149 2.72 -5.83 1.39
N SER A 150 2.35 -6.94 2.03
CA SER A 150 2.58 -7.14 3.48
C SER A 150 4.03 -7.48 3.82
N ALA A 151 4.82 -7.97 2.86
CA ALA A 151 6.17 -8.46 3.11
C ALA A 151 7.25 -7.68 2.35
N ALA A 152 7.14 -7.52 1.04
CA ALA A 152 8.18 -6.92 0.19
C ALA A 152 8.36 -5.42 0.46
N ILE A 153 7.27 -4.67 0.64
CA ILE A 153 7.34 -3.23 0.88
C ILE A 153 7.90 -2.91 2.27
N PRO A 154 7.42 -3.52 3.37
CA PRO A 154 8.08 -3.38 4.68
C PRO A 154 9.56 -3.75 4.64
N LEU A 155 9.96 -4.82 3.94
CA LEU A 155 11.37 -5.19 3.76
C LEU A 155 12.19 -4.06 3.12
N ALA A 156 11.69 -3.47 2.04
CA ALA A 156 12.35 -2.35 1.39
C ALA A 156 12.46 -1.12 2.33
N MET A 157 11.45 -0.86 3.15
CA MET A 157 11.49 0.23 4.14
C MET A 157 12.46 -0.06 5.29
N GLU A 158 12.58 -1.31 5.73
CA GLU A 158 13.53 -1.75 6.77
C GLU A 158 14.99 -1.61 6.31
N TRP A 159 15.28 -1.78 5.01
CA TRP A 159 16.59 -1.55 4.41
C TRP A 159 16.85 -0.07 4.06
N SER A 160 15.81 0.78 4.04
CA SER A 160 15.94 2.18 3.68
C SER A 160 16.45 3.02 4.86
N THR A 161 17.45 3.88 4.61
CA THR A 161 17.86 4.89 5.59
C THR A 161 16.79 5.96 5.77
N GLY A 162 16.68 6.57 6.95
CA GLY A 162 15.66 7.56 7.28
C GLY A 162 15.50 8.64 6.21
N ARG A 163 16.61 9.29 5.82
CA ARG A 163 16.63 10.34 4.78
C ARG A 163 16.17 9.90 3.40
N ARG A 164 16.35 8.62 3.04
CA ARG A 164 15.96 8.07 1.73
C ARG A 164 14.64 7.34 1.75
N ARG A 165 14.10 7.05 2.93
CA ARG A 165 12.87 6.25 3.10
C ARG A 165 11.67 6.86 2.35
N GLY A 166 11.51 8.19 2.40
CA GLY A 166 10.46 8.88 1.67
C GLY A 166 10.61 8.76 0.15
N LEU A 167 11.81 8.93 -0.38
CA LEU A 167 12.09 8.76 -1.82
C LEU A 167 11.82 7.30 -2.25
N MET A 168 12.29 6.32 -1.48
CA MET A 168 12.05 4.91 -1.78
C MET A 168 10.57 4.56 -1.74
N SER A 169 9.82 5.09 -0.77
CA SER A 169 8.36 4.96 -0.71
C SER A 169 7.71 5.50 -1.99
N GLY A 170 8.08 6.72 -2.39
CA GLY A 170 7.56 7.35 -3.61
C GLY A 170 7.89 6.56 -4.88
N LEU A 171 9.13 6.10 -5.02
CA LEU A 171 9.55 5.28 -6.17
C LEU A 171 8.82 3.94 -6.22
N ILE A 172 8.67 3.25 -5.08
CA ILE A 172 7.97 1.97 -5.01
C ILE A 172 6.50 2.14 -5.42
N LEU A 173 5.80 3.11 -4.82
CA LEU A 173 4.36 3.26 -5.08
C LEU A 173 4.06 3.89 -6.43
N SER A 174 4.98 4.69 -7.00
CA SER A 174 4.82 5.21 -8.36
C SER A 174 4.82 4.11 -9.43
N MET A 175 5.27 2.90 -9.08
CA MET A 175 5.24 1.76 -10.00
C MET A 175 3.81 1.28 -10.32
N ALA A 176 2.82 1.60 -9.50
CA ALA A 176 1.42 1.27 -9.78
C ALA A 176 0.88 2.01 -11.05
N PRO A 177 0.93 3.34 -11.15
CA PRO A 177 0.54 4.02 -12.39
C PRO A 177 1.46 3.70 -13.57
N TRP A 178 2.75 3.43 -13.36
CA TRP A 178 3.62 2.93 -14.46
C TRP A 178 3.16 1.57 -14.98
N ALA A 179 2.76 0.64 -14.10
CA ALA A 179 2.22 -0.66 -14.51
C ALA A 179 0.91 -0.49 -15.30
N GLN A 180 0.02 0.41 -14.84
CA GLN A 180 -1.22 0.71 -15.54
C GLN A 180 -0.96 1.24 -16.95
N ALA A 181 -0.04 2.19 -17.12
CA ALA A 181 0.36 2.69 -18.43
C ALA A 181 0.95 1.57 -19.31
N THR A 182 1.85 0.75 -18.75
CA THR A 182 2.45 -0.38 -19.46
C THR A 182 1.39 -1.31 -20.03
N ILE A 183 0.38 -1.69 -19.24
CA ILE A 183 -0.67 -2.61 -19.70
C ILE A 183 -1.55 -1.94 -20.74
N ALA A 184 -1.96 -0.69 -20.51
CA ALA A 184 -2.80 0.04 -21.46
C ALA A 184 -2.15 0.11 -22.84
N PHE A 185 -0.87 0.49 -22.90
CA PHE A 185 -0.14 0.54 -24.18
C PHE A 185 0.13 -0.85 -24.76
N SER A 186 0.34 -1.88 -23.95
CA SER A 186 0.52 -3.25 -24.43
C SER A 186 -0.77 -3.79 -25.05
N VAL A 187 -1.92 -3.53 -24.43
CA VAL A 187 -3.23 -3.91 -24.98
C VAL A 187 -3.51 -3.16 -26.29
N ALA A 188 -3.33 -1.84 -26.28
CA ALA A 188 -3.52 -1.03 -27.49
C ALA A 188 -2.59 -1.46 -28.63
N GLY A 189 -1.33 -1.72 -28.33
CA GLY A 189 -0.35 -2.19 -29.31
C GLY A 189 -0.72 -3.56 -29.90
N LEU A 190 -1.15 -4.52 -29.06
CA LEU A 190 -1.60 -5.82 -29.55
C LEU A 190 -2.88 -5.72 -30.39
N LEU A 191 -3.86 -4.90 -29.98
CA LEU A 191 -5.07 -4.66 -30.77
C LEU A 191 -4.73 -4.08 -32.14
N ALA A 192 -3.77 -3.16 -32.22
CA ALA A 192 -3.31 -2.58 -33.49
C ALA A 192 -2.55 -3.57 -34.36
N LEU A 193 -1.77 -4.49 -33.76
CA LEU A 193 -0.93 -5.44 -34.48
C LEU A 193 -1.69 -6.66 -35.01
N ILE A 194 -2.56 -7.25 -34.19
CA ILE A 194 -3.24 -8.52 -34.51
C ILE A 194 -4.75 -8.39 -34.75
N GLY A 195 -5.29 -7.18 -34.52
CA GLY A 195 -6.72 -6.91 -34.64
C GLY A 195 -7.56 -7.40 -33.46
N PRO A 196 -8.79 -6.89 -33.31
CA PRO A 196 -9.66 -7.19 -32.17
C PRO A 196 -10.10 -8.66 -32.13
N GLU A 197 -10.32 -9.31 -33.27
CA GLU A 197 -10.75 -10.71 -33.33
C GLU A 197 -9.67 -11.66 -32.79
N HIS A 198 -8.44 -11.56 -33.28
CA HIS A 198 -7.33 -12.40 -32.81
C HIS A 198 -6.94 -12.04 -31.34
N TYR A 199 -7.07 -10.76 -30.96
CA TYR A 199 -6.87 -10.38 -29.59
C TYR A 199 -7.89 -11.06 -28.66
N ALA A 200 -9.18 -11.03 -29.00
CA ALA A 200 -10.24 -11.67 -28.22
C ALA A 200 -10.10 -13.19 -28.17
N ALA A 201 -9.64 -13.82 -29.27
CA ALA A 201 -9.45 -15.27 -29.33
C ALA A 201 -8.27 -15.73 -28.44
N TRP A 202 -7.10 -15.07 -28.52
CA TRP A 202 -5.89 -15.55 -27.82
C TRP A 202 -4.93 -14.43 -27.35
N GLY A 203 -4.94 -13.23 -27.95
CA GLY A 203 -3.94 -12.17 -27.69
C GLY A 203 -3.81 -11.78 -26.22
N TRP A 204 -4.92 -11.71 -25.49
CA TRP A 204 -4.93 -11.41 -24.05
C TRP A 204 -4.18 -12.46 -23.22
N ARG A 205 -4.14 -13.74 -23.65
CA ARG A 205 -3.40 -14.81 -22.94
C ARG A 205 -1.91 -14.54 -22.91
N LEU A 206 -1.36 -13.98 -23.99
CA LEU A 206 0.06 -13.64 -24.09
C LEU A 206 0.47 -12.66 -22.98
N LEU A 207 -0.36 -11.66 -22.68
CA LEU A 207 -0.07 -10.69 -21.62
C LEU A 207 -0.02 -11.36 -20.24
N PHE A 208 -0.89 -12.33 -19.97
CA PHE A 208 -0.85 -13.09 -18.71
C PHE A 208 0.37 -14.01 -18.62
N VAL A 209 0.78 -14.63 -19.70
CA VAL A 209 2.01 -15.45 -19.77
C VAL A 209 3.25 -14.56 -19.52
N ILE A 210 3.31 -13.39 -20.15
CA ILE A 210 4.39 -12.43 -19.92
C ILE A 210 4.40 -11.98 -18.44
N GLY A 211 3.24 -11.63 -17.88
CA GLY A 211 3.12 -11.27 -16.46
C GLY A 211 3.63 -12.39 -15.53
N ALA A 212 3.25 -13.63 -15.79
CA ALA A 212 3.72 -14.78 -15.03
C ALA A 212 5.24 -14.98 -15.18
N ALA A 213 5.78 -14.83 -16.38
CA ALA A 213 7.24 -14.92 -16.63
C ALA A 213 8.01 -13.84 -15.85
N LEU A 214 7.49 -12.60 -15.81
CA LEU A 214 8.06 -11.53 -14.98
C LEU A 214 8.05 -11.89 -13.49
N SER A 215 6.95 -12.45 -12.98
CA SER A 215 6.87 -12.91 -11.58
C SER A 215 7.86 -14.06 -11.30
N LEU A 216 8.01 -15.03 -12.20
CA LEU A 216 9.00 -16.10 -12.03
C LEU A 216 10.44 -15.57 -12.06
N GLY A 217 10.73 -14.58 -12.90
CA GLY A 217 12.00 -13.85 -12.90
C GLY A 217 12.26 -13.16 -11.55
N MET A 218 11.25 -12.48 -11.00
CA MET A 218 11.32 -11.84 -9.68
C MET A 218 11.48 -12.88 -8.57
N PHE A 219 10.77 -14.01 -8.62
CA PHE A 219 10.97 -15.11 -7.69
C PHE A 219 12.41 -15.62 -7.68
N ALA A 220 13.02 -15.81 -8.86
CA ALA A 220 14.41 -16.21 -8.99
C ALA A 220 15.36 -15.14 -8.42
N TYR A 221 15.07 -13.86 -8.65
CA TYR A 221 15.81 -12.74 -8.07
C TYR A 221 15.75 -12.74 -6.54
N TYR A 222 14.56 -12.87 -5.95
CA TYR A 222 14.40 -12.98 -4.50
C TYR A 222 15.15 -14.17 -3.91
N ARG A 223 15.14 -15.30 -4.60
CA ARG A 223 15.84 -16.52 -4.15
C ARG A 223 17.35 -16.33 -4.08
N ARG A 224 17.93 -15.53 -4.99
CA ARG A 224 19.38 -15.41 -5.16
C ARG A 224 19.99 -14.18 -4.49
N GLN A 225 19.26 -13.08 -4.40
CA GLN A 225 19.85 -11.77 -4.10
C GLN A 225 19.24 -11.09 -2.86
N VAL A 226 18.02 -11.44 -2.44
CA VAL A 226 17.31 -10.71 -1.39
C VAL A 226 17.39 -11.46 -0.07
N ALA A 227 17.79 -10.74 0.99
CA ALA A 227 17.83 -11.23 2.37
C ALA A 227 16.94 -10.36 3.29
N ASP A 228 16.53 -10.95 4.42
CA ASP A 228 15.81 -10.20 5.45
C ASP A 228 16.71 -9.13 6.08
N ALA A 229 16.11 -8.03 6.50
CA ALA A 229 16.86 -6.92 7.09
C ALA A 229 17.42 -7.29 8.48
N PRO A 230 18.58 -6.74 8.89
CA PRO A 230 19.20 -7.01 10.20
C PRO A 230 18.28 -6.69 11.38
N VAL A 231 17.36 -5.73 11.24
CA VAL A 231 16.38 -5.37 12.28
C VAL A 231 15.46 -6.54 12.61
N PHE A 232 15.07 -7.34 11.60
CA PHE A 232 14.24 -8.52 11.80
C PHE A 232 14.95 -9.60 12.65
N HIS A 233 16.23 -9.83 12.38
CA HIS A 233 17.05 -10.78 13.15
C HIS A 233 17.27 -10.29 14.58
N ARG A 234 17.60 -9.00 14.77
CA ARG A 234 17.78 -8.40 16.10
C ARG A 234 16.51 -8.49 16.95
N ALA A 235 15.34 -8.21 16.39
CA ALA A 235 14.08 -8.31 17.11
C ALA A 235 13.76 -9.74 17.59
N ARG A 236 14.31 -10.77 16.96
CA ARG A 236 14.14 -12.19 17.34
C ARG A 236 15.17 -12.67 18.37
N THR A 237 16.37 -12.11 18.37
CA THR A 237 17.50 -12.51 19.23
C THR A 237 17.67 -11.63 20.46
N ALA A 238 16.94 -10.49 20.54
CA ALA A 238 16.97 -9.64 21.71
C ALA A 238 16.57 -10.44 22.96
N PRO A 239 17.41 -10.46 24.03
CA PRO A 239 17.04 -11.09 25.29
C PRO A 239 15.76 -10.42 25.78
N ARG A 240 14.74 -11.21 26.07
CA ARG A 240 13.61 -10.72 26.84
C ARG A 240 14.18 -10.26 28.16
N THR A 241 14.10 -8.95 28.43
CA THR A 241 14.45 -8.43 29.74
C THR A 241 13.67 -9.19 30.78
N SER A 242 14.39 -10.04 31.51
CA SER A 242 13.90 -10.82 32.63
C SER A 242 13.51 -9.89 33.78
N GLY A 243 12.30 -9.33 33.72
CA GLY A 243 11.83 -8.36 34.73
C GLY A 243 10.32 -8.09 34.69
N GLU A 244 9.63 -8.47 33.61
CA GLU A 244 8.17 -8.50 33.67
C GLU A 244 7.73 -9.95 33.97
N PRO A 245 6.98 -10.19 35.08
CA PRO A 245 6.41 -11.50 35.34
C PRO A 245 5.51 -11.83 34.13
N ALA A 246 5.90 -12.85 33.37
CA ALA A 246 4.98 -13.49 32.46
C ALA A 246 3.81 -14.00 33.32
N ALA A 247 2.67 -13.34 33.24
CA ALA A 247 1.44 -13.91 33.75
C ALA A 247 1.30 -15.30 33.10
N VAL A 248 1.34 -16.34 33.93
CA VAL A 248 1.29 -17.74 33.55
C VAL A 248 -0.01 -17.92 32.74
N GLY A 249 0.07 -18.02 31.40
CA GLY A 249 -1.09 -18.23 30.53
C GLY A 249 -1.26 -17.23 29.38
N GLU A 250 -0.67 -16.03 29.42
CA GLU A 250 -0.75 -15.10 28.30
C GLU A 250 0.44 -15.30 27.36
N ARG A 251 0.24 -16.07 26.30
CA ARG A 251 1.01 -15.89 25.06
C ARG A 251 0.90 -14.41 24.71
N PRO A 252 2.02 -13.68 24.47
CA PRO A 252 1.92 -12.29 24.08
C PRO A 252 0.91 -12.22 22.93
N ALA A 253 -0.09 -11.37 23.08
CA ALA A 253 -1.12 -11.16 22.07
C ALA A 253 -0.49 -10.53 20.81
N SER A 254 0.46 -11.24 20.19
CA SER A 254 1.04 -10.99 18.87
C SER A 254 0.00 -11.45 17.85
N GLY A 255 -1.01 -10.67 17.68
CA GLY A 255 -2.11 -11.03 16.80
C GLY A 255 -3.00 -9.84 16.47
N LEU A 256 -4.03 -10.12 15.69
CA LEU A 256 -5.09 -9.19 15.33
C LEU A 256 -5.63 -8.38 16.52
N GLY A 257 -5.78 -9.01 17.69
CA GLY A 257 -6.24 -8.35 18.91
C GLY A 257 -5.37 -7.15 19.31
N SER A 258 -4.05 -7.26 19.23
CA SER A 258 -3.16 -6.13 19.56
C SER A 258 -3.27 -4.96 18.59
N LEU A 259 -3.62 -5.24 17.33
CA LEU A 259 -3.83 -4.24 16.28
C LEU A 259 -5.23 -3.63 16.32
N LEU A 260 -6.29 -4.45 16.50
CA LEU A 260 -7.67 -3.98 16.38
C LEU A 260 -8.21 -3.35 17.66
N THR A 261 -7.87 -3.91 18.83
CA THR A 261 -8.39 -3.50 20.13
C THR A 261 -7.32 -3.25 21.19
N GLY A 262 -6.07 -3.69 20.94
CA GLY A 262 -4.97 -3.60 21.89
C GLY A 262 -4.13 -2.31 21.76
N ARG A 263 -2.86 -2.43 22.18
CA ARG A 263 -1.91 -1.29 22.27
C ARG A 263 -1.65 -0.53 20.97
N TRP A 264 -1.92 -1.15 19.80
CA TRP A 264 -1.72 -0.56 18.47
C TRP A 264 -3.01 -0.11 17.80
N ALA A 265 -4.17 -0.29 18.45
CA ALA A 265 -5.48 0.01 17.87
C ALA A 265 -5.62 1.46 17.37
N LYS A 266 -5.16 2.44 18.18
CA LYS A 266 -5.18 3.85 17.77
C LYS A 266 -4.37 4.10 16.50
N ALA A 267 -3.18 3.48 16.39
CA ALA A 267 -2.34 3.60 15.19
C ALA A 267 -2.99 2.91 13.99
N PHE A 268 -3.57 1.75 14.20
CA PHE A 268 -4.25 0.98 13.16
C PHE A 268 -5.47 1.71 12.60
N TRP A 269 -6.39 2.15 13.44
CA TRP A 269 -7.61 2.84 12.99
C TRP A 269 -7.33 4.21 12.40
N GLN A 270 -6.29 4.90 12.86
CA GLN A 270 -5.82 6.13 12.25
C GLN A 270 -5.27 5.89 10.83
N VAL A 271 -4.46 4.85 10.64
CA VAL A 271 -3.97 4.42 9.31
C VAL A 271 -5.13 3.97 8.43
N PHE A 272 -6.06 3.18 8.98
CA PHE A 272 -7.26 2.73 8.28
C PHE A 272 -8.07 3.90 7.72
N LEU A 273 -8.32 4.94 8.51
CA LEU A 273 -9.05 6.13 8.09
C LEU A 273 -8.32 6.87 6.96
N LEU A 274 -7.01 7.10 7.12
CA LEU A 274 -6.17 7.75 6.12
C LEU A 274 -6.20 6.98 4.79
N MET A 275 -6.00 5.67 4.86
CA MET A 275 -5.98 4.80 3.69
C MET A 275 -7.35 4.65 3.03
N THR A 276 -8.46 4.65 3.80
CA THR A 276 -9.82 4.68 3.25
C THR A 276 -10.02 5.92 2.39
N GLY A 277 -9.56 7.09 2.87
CA GLY A 277 -9.58 8.33 2.08
C GLY A 277 -8.81 8.20 0.76
N LEU A 278 -7.58 7.67 0.81
CA LEU A 278 -6.77 7.46 -0.39
C LEU A 278 -7.39 6.46 -1.38
N TRP A 279 -7.96 5.36 -0.89
CA TRP A 279 -8.66 4.40 -1.76
C TRP A 279 -9.90 5.02 -2.39
N LEU A 280 -10.67 5.82 -1.64
CA LEU A 280 -11.83 6.51 -2.17
C LEU A 280 -11.44 7.49 -3.28
N LEU A 281 -10.37 8.26 -3.09
CA LEU A 281 -9.79 9.10 -4.13
C LEU A 281 -9.37 8.28 -5.36
N THR A 282 -8.69 7.14 -5.16
CA THR A 282 -8.24 6.28 -6.25
C THR A 282 -9.41 5.74 -7.08
N TYR A 283 -10.42 5.17 -6.45
CA TYR A 283 -11.59 4.64 -7.16
C TYR A 283 -12.35 5.72 -7.90
N SER A 284 -12.51 6.88 -7.28
CA SER A 284 -13.23 8.00 -7.89
C SER A 284 -12.47 8.62 -9.07
N THR A 285 -11.14 8.79 -8.96
CA THR A 285 -10.37 9.57 -9.94
C THR A 285 -9.59 8.72 -10.95
N VAL A 286 -9.58 7.40 -10.79
CA VAL A 286 -9.01 6.49 -11.79
C VAL A 286 -10.11 5.65 -12.43
N LEU A 287 -10.86 4.85 -11.64
CA LEU A 287 -11.85 3.92 -12.20
C LEU A 287 -13.12 4.63 -12.67
N LEU A 288 -13.76 5.40 -11.78
CA LEU A 288 -14.99 6.13 -12.14
C LEU A 288 -14.74 7.22 -13.18
N LEU A 289 -13.58 7.90 -13.12
CA LEU A 289 -13.24 8.86 -14.17
C LEU A 289 -13.11 8.18 -15.53
N THR A 290 -12.45 7.02 -15.61
CA THR A 290 -12.33 6.26 -16.86
C THR A 290 -13.69 5.86 -17.40
N GLU A 291 -14.56 5.32 -16.52
CA GLU A 291 -15.93 4.95 -16.89
C GLU A 291 -16.71 6.15 -17.42
N ARG A 292 -16.73 7.27 -16.67
CA ARG A 292 -17.51 8.46 -17.05
C ARG A 292 -16.95 9.17 -18.28
N LEU A 293 -15.63 9.19 -18.48
CA LEU A 293 -15.06 9.70 -19.74
C LEU A 293 -15.50 8.83 -20.93
N THR A 294 -15.65 7.52 -20.77
CA THR A 294 -16.07 6.62 -21.83
C THR A 294 -17.57 6.72 -22.13
N THR A 295 -18.40 6.94 -21.10
CA THR A 295 -19.87 6.87 -21.24
C THR A 295 -20.56 8.23 -21.34
N ASP A 296 -20.01 9.25 -20.67
CA ASP A 296 -20.73 10.52 -20.43
C ASP A 296 -20.03 11.74 -21.08
N SER A 297 -18.77 11.60 -21.53
CA SER A 297 -18.05 12.71 -22.18
C SER A 297 -18.31 12.73 -23.70
N ALA A 298 -18.03 13.87 -24.32
CA ALA A 298 -18.08 14.03 -25.78
C ALA A 298 -16.81 13.51 -26.49
N LEU A 299 -15.90 12.85 -25.76
CA LEU A 299 -14.67 12.29 -26.32
C LEU A 299 -14.94 10.98 -27.05
N ASP A 300 -14.14 10.72 -28.09
CA ASP A 300 -14.07 9.38 -28.67
C ASP A 300 -13.65 8.37 -27.58
N PRO A 301 -14.45 7.33 -27.33
CA PRO A 301 -14.11 6.28 -26.35
C PRO A 301 -12.74 5.66 -26.59
N ALA A 302 -12.26 5.59 -27.84
CA ALA A 302 -10.92 5.10 -28.16
C ALA A 302 -9.78 6.01 -27.68
N ALA A 303 -10.05 7.30 -27.45
CA ALA A 303 -9.09 8.24 -26.92
C ALA A 303 -8.93 8.17 -25.38
N VAL A 304 -9.95 7.67 -24.67
CA VAL A 304 -9.97 7.64 -23.19
C VAL A 304 -8.78 6.87 -22.58
N PRO A 305 -8.38 5.69 -23.08
CA PRO A 305 -7.19 4.99 -22.56
C PRO A 305 -5.91 5.84 -22.65
N VAL A 306 -5.77 6.64 -23.71
CA VAL A 306 -4.60 7.54 -23.88
C VAL A 306 -4.65 8.69 -22.88
N VAL A 307 -5.83 9.30 -22.67
CA VAL A 307 -6.04 10.33 -21.64
C VAL A 307 -5.63 9.82 -20.26
N ILE A 308 -6.13 8.63 -19.87
CA ILE A 308 -5.81 8.02 -18.58
C ILE A 308 -4.34 7.59 -18.50
N GLY A 309 -3.76 7.10 -19.59
CA GLY A 309 -2.34 6.77 -19.67
C GLY A 309 -1.44 7.99 -19.41
N LEU A 310 -1.72 9.12 -20.05
CA LEU A 310 -1.00 10.38 -19.82
C LEU A 310 -1.16 10.89 -18.38
N ALA A 311 -2.38 10.81 -17.84
CA ALA A 311 -2.64 11.17 -16.46
C ALA A 311 -1.87 10.27 -15.47
N SER A 312 -1.79 8.96 -15.75
CA SER A 312 -1.02 8.01 -14.94
C SER A 312 0.49 8.28 -14.96
N VAL A 313 1.04 8.71 -16.10
CA VAL A 313 2.46 9.12 -16.18
C VAL A 313 2.71 10.36 -15.30
N ALA A 314 1.86 11.38 -15.40
CA ALA A 314 1.97 12.58 -14.56
C ALA A 314 1.85 12.23 -13.06
N GLN A 315 0.89 11.40 -12.72
CA GLN A 315 0.71 10.87 -11.36
C GLN A 315 1.97 10.14 -10.86
N ALA A 316 2.56 9.27 -11.67
CA ALA A 316 3.74 8.49 -11.30
C ALA A 316 4.93 9.39 -10.93
N VAL A 317 5.21 10.39 -11.76
CA VAL A 317 6.30 11.34 -11.54
C VAL A 317 6.07 12.13 -10.26
N VAL A 318 4.87 12.71 -10.10
CA VAL A 318 4.56 13.53 -8.91
C VAL A 318 4.50 12.66 -7.64
N MET A 319 4.06 11.41 -7.72
CA MET A 319 4.05 10.47 -6.60
C MET A 319 5.47 10.18 -6.08
N ALA A 320 6.44 9.99 -6.98
CA ALA A 320 7.84 9.81 -6.60
C ALA A 320 8.38 11.07 -5.91
N VAL A 321 8.10 12.25 -6.46
CA VAL A 321 8.47 13.56 -5.88
C VAL A 321 7.81 13.78 -4.52
N ALA A 322 6.50 13.47 -4.38
CA ALA A 322 5.75 13.61 -3.13
C ALA A 322 6.35 12.75 -2.02
N GLY A 323 6.77 11.51 -2.35
CA GLY A 323 7.49 10.65 -1.43
C GLY A 323 8.77 11.31 -0.91
N HIS A 324 9.58 11.87 -1.79
CA HIS A 324 10.81 12.58 -1.43
C HIS A 324 10.53 13.84 -0.60
N LEU A 325 9.60 14.67 -1.05
CA LEU A 325 9.20 15.92 -0.38
C LEU A 325 8.74 15.67 1.06
N SER A 326 8.08 14.55 1.31
CA SER A 326 7.58 14.17 2.64
C SER A 326 8.69 14.00 3.69
N THR A 327 9.93 13.79 3.26
CA THR A 327 11.10 13.71 4.14
C THR A 327 11.45 15.07 4.75
N PHE A 328 11.22 16.16 4.03
CA PHE A 328 11.55 17.52 4.46
C PHE A 328 10.36 18.22 5.13
N THR A 329 9.14 18.00 4.63
CA THR A 329 7.91 18.65 5.14
C THR A 329 7.30 17.91 6.32
N GLY A 330 7.68 16.64 6.52
CA GLY A 330 7.05 15.71 7.46
C GLY A 330 5.79 15.06 6.86
N ARG A 331 5.61 13.75 7.13
CA ARG A 331 4.53 12.91 6.56
C ARG A 331 3.15 13.51 6.85
N ARG A 332 2.89 13.87 8.12
CA ARG A 332 1.59 14.36 8.58
C ARG A 332 1.15 15.63 7.85
N ARG A 333 2.05 16.64 7.76
CA ARG A 333 1.73 17.92 7.11
C ARG A 333 1.43 17.74 5.63
N LEU A 334 2.21 16.90 4.95
CA LEU A 334 2.03 16.62 3.53
C LEU A 334 0.67 15.98 3.26
N PHE A 335 0.30 14.93 4.00
CA PHE A 335 -1.00 14.28 3.84
C PHE A 335 -2.18 15.23 4.16
N MET A 336 -2.06 16.06 5.20
CA MET A 336 -3.11 17.02 5.54
C MET A 336 -3.33 18.04 4.40
N LEU A 337 -2.23 18.64 3.91
CA LEU A 337 -2.31 19.61 2.82
C LEU A 337 -2.86 18.97 1.55
N TRP A 338 -2.34 17.79 1.19
CA TRP A 338 -2.80 17.06 0.01
C TRP A 338 -4.27 16.68 0.10
N GLY A 339 -4.71 16.19 1.28
CA GLY A 339 -6.12 15.86 1.53
C GLY A 339 -7.03 17.06 1.42
N LEU A 340 -6.64 18.22 1.95
CA LEU A 340 -7.42 19.46 1.83
C LEU A 340 -7.50 19.95 0.38
N VAL A 341 -6.39 19.91 -0.36
CA VAL A 341 -6.38 20.25 -1.79
C VAL A 341 -7.29 19.30 -2.57
N ALA A 342 -7.20 17.98 -2.32
CA ALA A 342 -8.06 16.99 -2.95
C ALA A 342 -9.54 17.20 -2.61
N ALA A 343 -9.86 17.57 -1.36
CA ALA A 343 -11.24 17.79 -0.91
C ALA A 343 -11.88 19.00 -1.60
N VAL A 344 -11.14 20.08 -1.82
CA VAL A 344 -11.67 21.34 -2.35
C VAL A 344 -11.54 21.39 -3.88
N ALA A 345 -10.33 21.17 -4.41
CA ALA A 345 -10.07 21.28 -5.84
C ALA A 345 -10.47 20.02 -6.61
N GLY A 346 -10.40 18.85 -5.97
CA GLY A 346 -10.73 17.56 -6.61
C GLY A 346 -12.09 17.52 -7.28
N PRO A 347 -13.20 17.84 -6.59
CA PRO A 347 -14.54 17.87 -7.19
C PRO A 347 -14.63 18.81 -8.41
N VAL A 348 -14.02 19.99 -8.32
CA VAL A 348 -14.04 20.98 -9.41
C VAL A 348 -13.27 20.46 -10.63
N VAL A 349 -12.05 19.96 -10.41
CA VAL A 349 -11.23 19.43 -11.52
C VAL A 349 -11.85 18.18 -12.12
N TRP A 350 -12.50 17.34 -11.30
CA TRP A 350 -13.25 16.18 -11.78
C TRP A 350 -14.37 16.59 -12.73
N TRP A 351 -15.15 17.61 -12.37
CA TRP A 351 -16.19 18.17 -13.24
C TRP A 351 -15.62 18.72 -14.53
N LEU A 352 -14.55 19.49 -14.47
CA LEU A 352 -13.89 20.04 -15.66
C LEU A 352 -13.37 18.95 -16.60
N ALA A 353 -12.88 17.83 -16.07
CA ALA A 353 -12.42 16.69 -16.86
C ALA A 353 -13.57 16.03 -17.65
N ILE A 354 -14.77 15.95 -17.08
CA ILE A 354 -15.95 15.35 -17.75
C ILE A 354 -16.62 16.34 -18.69
N ALA A 355 -16.70 17.62 -18.31
CA ALA A 355 -17.41 18.64 -19.08
C ALA A 355 -16.69 19.08 -20.37
N THR A 356 -15.42 18.74 -20.54
CA THR A 356 -14.66 19.13 -21.74
C THR A 356 -14.90 18.17 -22.90
N SER A 357 -14.94 18.75 -24.12
CA SER A 357 -15.06 18.00 -25.37
C SER A 357 -13.72 17.81 -26.11
N THR A 358 -12.64 18.44 -25.65
CA THR A 358 -11.36 18.38 -26.32
C THR A 358 -10.40 17.41 -25.64
N PHE A 359 -9.74 16.56 -26.44
CA PHE A 359 -8.75 15.59 -25.97
C PHE A 359 -7.68 16.21 -25.07
N LEU A 360 -7.11 17.34 -25.48
CA LEU A 360 -6.03 17.98 -24.74
C LEU A 360 -6.48 18.45 -23.36
N LEU A 361 -7.64 19.10 -23.25
CA LEU A 361 -8.17 19.56 -21.96
C LEU A 361 -8.57 18.38 -21.07
N ALA A 362 -9.14 17.33 -21.62
CA ALA A 362 -9.46 16.12 -20.87
C ALA A 362 -8.18 15.49 -20.30
N ALA A 363 -7.13 15.36 -21.10
CA ALA A 363 -5.84 14.83 -20.65
C ALA A 363 -5.22 15.71 -19.55
N VAL A 364 -5.26 17.04 -19.71
CA VAL A 364 -4.73 17.97 -18.70
C VAL A 364 -5.54 17.88 -17.39
N PHE A 365 -6.88 17.93 -17.45
CA PHE A 365 -7.68 17.88 -16.23
C PHE A 365 -7.62 16.51 -15.57
N ALA A 366 -7.59 15.42 -16.32
CA ALA A 366 -7.37 14.09 -15.76
C ALA A 366 -6.00 13.96 -15.09
N ALA A 367 -4.93 14.51 -15.71
CA ALA A 367 -3.60 14.54 -15.13
C ALA A 367 -3.56 15.38 -13.84
N VAL A 368 -4.11 16.59 -13.86
CA VAL A 368 -4.19 17.46 -12.68
C VAL A 368 -4.99 16.77 -11.58
N LEU A 369 -6.11 16.15 -11.90
CA LEU A 369 -6.96 15.43 -10.93
C LEU A 369 -6.18 14.30 -10.26
N GLN A 370 -5.54 13.40 -11.02
CA GLN A 370 -4.76 12.30 -10.47
C GLN A 370 -3.56 12.80 -9.64
N VAL A 371 -2.94 13.88 -10.06
CA VAL A 371 -1.84 14.52 -9.31
C VAL A 371 -2.32 15.06 -7.97
N ILE A 372 -3.39 15.83 -7.92
CA ILE A 372 -3.86 16.44 -6.66
C ILE A 372 -4.58 15.44 -5.72
N THR A 373 -4.91 14.24 -6.19
CA THR A 373 -5.58 13.20 -5.42
C THR A 373 -4.64 12.01 -5.13
N VAL A 374 -4.34 11.21 -6.12
CA VAL A 374 -3.68 9.89 -5.95
C VAL A 374 -2.17 10.00 -5.72
N SER A 375 -1.50 11.08 -6.16
CA SER A 375 -0.06 11.22 -5.91
C SER A 375 0.30 11.34 -4.42
N ALA A 376 -0.69 11.58 -3.55
CA ALA A 376 -0.54 11.49 -2.10
C ALA A 376 -0.09 10.10 -1.60
N TYR A 377 -0.19 9.05 -2.42
CA TYR A 377 0.38 7.73 -2.07
C TYR A 377 1.90 7.76 -1.92
N GLY A 378 2.63 8.71 -2.51
CA GLY A 378 4.08 8.74 -2.47
C GLY A 378 4.71 8.40 -1.12
N PRO A 379 4.36 9.06 -0.02
CA PRO A 379 4.91 8.78 1.31
C PRO A 379 4.29 7.60 2.06
N VAL A 380 3.27 6.91 1.52
CA VAL A 380 2.45 5.91 2.26
C VAL A 380 3.28 4.75 2.77
N SER A 381 4.15 4.14 1.94
CA SER A 381 4.93 2.97 2.37
C SER A 381 5.88 3.32 3.53
N ALA A 382 6.50 4.49 3.50
CA ALA A 382 7.30 4.98 4.61
C ALA A 382 6.43 5.21 5.85
N TYR A 383 5.32 5.92 5.69
CA TYR A 383 4.43 6.25 6.81
C TYR A 383 3.87 5.00 7.50
N LEU A 384 3.32 4.05 6.75
CA LEU A 384 2.77 2.82 7.33
C LEU A 384 3.85 2.00 8.04
N SER A 385 5.06 1.91 7.47
CA SER A 385 6.17 1.20 8.10
C SER A 385 6.68 1.89 9.38
N GLU A 386 6.57 3.22 9.44
CA GLU A 386 6.91 4.05 10.61
C GLU A 386 5.86 3.96 11.74
N ARG A 387 4.64 3.45 11.47
CA ARG A 387 3.55 3.35 12.44
C ARG A 387 3.56 2.08 13.28
N PHE A 388 4.22 1.03 12.80
CA PHE A 388 4.19 -0.29 13.45
C PHE A 388 5.62 -0.80 13.72
N PRO A 389 5.88 -1.38 14.91
CA PRO A 389 7.17 -1.98 15.20
C PRO A 389 7.35 -3.29 14.43
N THR A 390 8.60 -3.76 14.34
CA THR A 390 9.01 -4.94 13.58
C THR A 390 8.16 -6.19 13.87
N GLU A 391 7.68 -6.36 15.10
CA GLU A 391 6.87 -7.52 15.55
C GLU A 391 5.51 -7.65 14.85
N VAL A 392 4.89 -6.52 14.49
CA VAL A 392 3.54 -6.45 13.89
C VAL A 392 3.52 -5.60 12.62
N ARG A 393 4.68 -5.20 12.10
CA ARG A 393 4.79 -4.26 10.96
C ARG A 393 4.13 -4.82 9.71
N SER A 394 4.43 -6.06 9.34
CA SER A 394 3.85 -6.67 8.14
C SER A 394 2.35 -6.86 8.26
N THR A 395 1.86 -7.31 9.43
CA THR A 395 0.43 -7.45 9.68
C THR A 395 -0.26 -6.08 9.70
N GLY A 396 0.31 -5.10 10.42
CA GLY A 396 -0.23 -3.75 10.51
C GLY A 396 -0.25 -3.02 9.17
N TYR A 397 0.83 -3.13 8.39
CA TYR A 397 0.92 -2.60 7.04
C TYR A 397 -0.10 -3.27 6.11
N GLY A 398 -0.05 -4.60 6.01
CA GLY A 398 -0.88 -5.36 5.09
C GLY A 398 -2.37 -5.20 5.37
N MET A 399 -2.78 -5.25 6.62
CA MET A 399 -4.18 -5.02 7.01
C MET A 399 -4.60 -3.57 6.84
N GLY A 400 -3.79 -2.60 7.32
CA GLY A 400 -4.11 -1.18 7.21
C GLY A 400 -4.27 -0.75 5.75
N TYR A 401 -3.42 -1.28 4.85
CA TYR A 401 -3.49 -1.04 3.42
C TYR A 401 -4.67 -1.76 2.74
N SER A 402 -4.91 -3.03 3.07
CA SER A 402 -5.84 -3.88 2.32
C SER A 402 -7.27 -3.86 2.87
N LEU A 403 -7.47 -3.72 4.19
CA LEU A 403 -8.81 -3.69 4.78
C LEU A 403 -9.52 -2.35 4.46
N SER A 404 -8.77 -1.26 4.44
CA SER A 404 -9.29 0.08 4.16
C SER A 404 -9.83 0.27 2.74
N LEU A 405 -9.47 -0.61 1.80
CA LEU A 405 -9.98 -0.55 0.43
C LEU A 405 -11.40 -1.13 0.28
N VAL A 406 -11.87 -1.93 1.24
CA VAL A 406 -13.14 -2.68 1.09
C VAL A 406 -14.33 -1.73 0.87
N VAL A 407 -14.48 -0.73 1.74
CA VAL A 407 -15.59 0.23 1.62
C VAL A 407 -15.53 1.01 0.30
N PRO A 408 -14.40 1.63 -0.08
CA PRO A 408 -14.26 2.28 -1.39
C PRO A 408 -14.53 1.33 -2.57
N ALA A 409 -14.09 0.08 -2.50
CA ALA A 409 -14.26 -0.91 -3.56
C ALA A 409 -15.72 -1.32 -3.81
N LEU A 410 -16.58 -1.16 -2.82
CA LEU A 410 -18.01 -1.43 -2.92
C LEU A 410 -18.79 -0.32 -3.66
N TYR A 411 -18.10 0.64 -4.31
CA TYR A 411 -18.75 1.74 -5.02
C TYR A 411 -19.82 1.30 -6.03
N PRO A 412 -19.71 0.16 -6.75
CA PRO A 412 -20.76 -0.26 -7.68
C PRO A 412 -22.10 -0.56 -7.00
N PHE A 413 -22.08 -0.83 -5.69
CA PHE A 413 -23.27 -1.15 -4.90
C PHE A 413 -23.90 0.08 -4.24
N TYR A 414 -23.09 1.02 -3.73
CA TYR A 414 -23.63 2.20 -3.06
C TYR A 414 -23.79 3.42 -3.99
N LEU A 415 -23.06 3.51 -5.09
CA LEU A 415 -23.17 4.63 -6.02
C LEU A 415 -24.58 4.76 -6.61
N PRO A 416 -25.25 3.69 -7.07
CA PRO A 416 -26.63 3.76 -7.56
C PRO A 416 -27.64 4.21 -6.51
N LEU A 417 -27.32 4.06 -5.22
CA LEU A 417 -28.20 4.49 -4.12
C LEU A 417 -28.12 6.00 -3.86
N ILE A 418 -26.99 6.63 -4.15
CA ILE A 418 -26.78 8.07 -3.92
C ILE A 418 -26.96 8.91 -5.19
N GLU A 419 -26.84 8.34 -6.37
CA GLU A 419 -27.05 9.02 -7.66
C GLU A 419 -28.45 9.66 -7.83
N PRO A 420 -29.56 9.06 -7.37
CA PRO A 420 -30.88 9.69 -7.46
C PRO A 420 -31.00 11.01 -6.69
N VAL A 421 -30.19 11.20 -5.63
CA VAL A 421 -30.21 12.39 -4.77
C VAL A 421 -29.21 13.45 -5.24
N LEU A 422 -27.99 13.04 -5.59
CA LEU A 422 -26.86 13.94 -5.89
C LEU A 422 -26.62 14.10 -7.40
N GLY A 423 -27.32 13.33 -8.21
CA GLY A 423 -27.03 13.21 -9.63
C GLY A 423 -25.79 12.36 -9.93
N ARG A 424 -25.68 11.93 -11.18
CA ARG A 424 -24.66 10.99 -11.65
C ARG A 424 -23.22 11.50 -11.43
N HIS A 425 -22.97 12.78 -11.70
CA HIS A 425 -21.64 13.39 -11.52
C HIS A 425 -21.44 13.92 -10.10
N GLY A 426 -22.48 14.50 -9.50
CA GLY A 426 -22.42 15.03 -8.12
C GLY A 426 -22.06 13.97 -7.11
N SER A 427 -22.53 12.73 -7.30
CA SER A 427 -22.19 11.59 -6.43
C SER A 427 -20.68 11.33 -6.39
N VAL A 428 -20.01 11.35 -7.54
CA VAL A 428 -18.57 11.14 -7.61
C VAL A 428 -17.80 12.34 -7.04
N MET A 429 -18.26 13.57 -7.31
CA MET A 429 -17.67 14.79 -6.72
C MET A 429 -17.69 14.75 -5.19
N VAL A 430 -18.81 14.30 -4.60
CA VAL A 430 -18.92 14.11 -3.15
C VAL A 430 -17.95 13.03 -2.64
N LEU A 431 -17.80 11.92 -3.36
CA LEU A 431 -16.83 10.87 -3.00
C LEU A 431 -15.39 11.38 -3.04
N VAL A 432 -15.02 12.18 -4.04
CA VAL A 432 -13.69 12.82 -4.12
C VAL A 432 -13.49 13.78 -2.94
N GLY A 433 -14.46 14.64 -2.65
CA GLY A 433 -14.42 15.56 -1.50
C GLY A 433 -14.27 14.82 -0.17
N LEU A 434 -15.09 13.77 0.04
CA LEU A 434 -15.03 12.92 1.23
C LEU A 434 -13.68 12.20 1.34
N GLY A 435 -13.17 11.66 0.25
CA GLY A 435 -11.86 11.00 0.22
C GLY A 435 -10.73 11.94 0.66
N GLY A 436 -10.72 13.18 0.16
CA GLY A 436 -9.78 14.21 0.60
C GLY A 436 -9.90 14.57 2.08
N LEU A 437 -11.13 14.72 2.58
CA LEU A 437 -11.39 15.00 4.00
C LEU A 437 -10.93 13.84 4.91
N LEU A 438 -11.23 12.59 4.54
CA LEU A 438 -10.78 11.41 5.29
C LEU A 438 -9.26 11.30 5.32
N LEU A 439 -8.58 11.60 4.21
CA LEU A 439 -7.12 11.65 4.14
C LEU A 439 -6.58 12.72 5.09
N ALA A 440 -7.11 13.95 5.04
CA ALA A 440 -6.67 15.05 5.89
C ALA A 440 -6.93 14.76 7.38
N LEU A 441 -8.12 14.23 7.72
CA LEU A 441 -8.49 13.87 9.09
C LEU A 441 -7.63 12.72 9.61
N GLY A 442 -7.46 11.66 8.82
CA GLY A 442 -6.59 10.53 9.18
C GLY A 442 -5.14 10.98 9.44
N ALA A 443 -4.63 11.93 8.64
CA ALA A 443 -3.32 12.54 8.87
C ALA A 443 -3.31 13.43 10.12
N ALA A 444 -4.35 14.22 10.37
CA ALA A 444 -4.46 15.09 11.54
C ALA A 444 -4.44 14.31 12.86
N LEU A 445 -5.05 13.13 12.88
CA LEU A 445 -5.05 12.20 14.03
C LEU A 445 -3.72 11.47 14.19
N GLY A 446 -2.82 11.55 13.21
CA GLY A 446 -1.50 10.94 13.25
C GLY A 446 -0.51 11.66 14.17
N PRO A 447 0.66 11.03 14.47
CA PRO A 447 1.66 11.60 15.36
C PRO A 447 2.29 12.89 14.80
N ARG A 448 2.68 13.76 15.69
CA ARG A 448 3.38 15.01 15.39
C ARG A 448 4.90 14.80 15.48
N LEU A 449 5.45 14.10 14.48
CA LEU A 449 6.90 13.89 14.37
C LEU A 449 7.52 14.99 13.51
N ALA A 450 8.62 15.55 13.97
CA ALA A 450 9.41 16.48 13.15
C ALA A 450 10.23 15.71 12.10
N PRO A 451 10.63 16.33 10.99
CA PRO A 451 11.44 15.65 9.96
C PRO A 451 12.71 14.98 10.50
N ARG A 452 13.37 15.60 11.51
CA ARG A 452 14.54 15.03 12.19
C ARG A 452 14.25 13.72 12.94
N ASP A 453 13.02 13.54 13.43
CA ASP A 453 12.62 12.35 14.17
C ASP A 453 12.45 11.15 13.23
N LEU A 454 12.31 11.40 11.92
CA LEU A 454 12.17 10.39 10.88
C LEU A 454 13.51 9.76 10.44
N ASP A 455 14.66 10.31 10.91
CA ASP A 455 15.99 9.79 10.62
C ASP A 455 16.34 8.56 11.48
N GLY A 456 15.56 8.28 12.53
CA GLY A 456 15.74 7.16 13.45
C GLY A 456 15.44 5.78 12.86
N ASP A 457 15.66 4.76 13.69
CA ASP A 457 15.21 3.40 13.42
C ASP A 457 13.68 3.34 13.42
N LEU A 458 13.11 2.46 12.58
CA LEU A 458 11.65 2.31 12.44
C LEU A 458 10.95 1.96 13.76
N ASP A 459 11.58 1.18 14.62
CA ASP A 459 10.99 0.79 15.91
C ASP A 459 11.01 1.95 16.90
N GLN A 460 12.04 2.80 16.87
CA GLN A 460 12.12 4.04 17.66
C GLN A 460 11.04 5.04 17.20
N ILE A 461 10.87 5.20 15.88
CA ILE A 461 9.83 6.08 15.32
C ILE A 461 8.43 5.58 15.70
N ALA A 462 8.18 4.27 15.60
CA ALA A 462 6.92 3.67 16.01
C ALA A 462 6.63 3.88 17.50
N ALA A 463 7.65 3.80 18.35
CA ALA A 463 7.55 4.07 19.79
C ALA A 463 7.28 5.55 20.09
N ALA A 464 7.98 6.46 19.42
CA ALA A 464 7.78 7.91 19.57
C ALA A 464 6.40 8.38 19.08
N GLY A 465 5.81 7.68 18.13
CA GLY A 465 4.46 7.95 17.61
C GLY A 465 3.31 7.50 18.52
N ARG A 466 3.59 6.97 19.72
CA ARG A 466 2.55 6.65 20.72
C ARG A 466 2.07 7.90 21.43
N PRO A 467 0.77 8.06 21.70
CA PRO A 467 0.32 9.11 22.63
C PRO A 467 0.91 8.83 24.02
N LEU A 468 1.51 9.85 24.64
CA LEU A 468 1.94 9.86 26.03
C LEU A 468 0.73 9.64 26.95
N GLY A 469 0.40 8.41 27.28
CA GLY A 469 -0.82 8.13 28.04
C GLY A 469 -0.96 6.70 28.52
N THR A 470 0.15 5.96 28.73
CA THR A 470 0.14 4.70 29.50
C THR A 470 1.57 4.32 29.94
N VAL A 471 2.31 5.28 30.48
CA VAL A 471 3.38 4.93 31.43
C VAL A 471 2.70 4.96 32.79
N ALA A 472 2.34 3.79 33.30
CA ALA A 472 1.96 3.65 34.69
C ALA A 472 3.07 4.30 35.53
N THR A 473 2.69 5.27 36.31
CA THR A 473 3.46 5.90 37.36
C THR A 473 3.89 4.84 38.37
N SER A 474 5.01 4.19 38.11
CA SER A 474 5.75 3.41 39.11
C SER A 474 7.02 4.18 39.47
N ARG A 475 6.85 5.44 39.82
CA ARG A 475 7.83 6.23 40.55
C ARG A 475 7.08 6.90 41.67
N SER A 476 7.12 6.35 42.85
CA SER A 476 6.98 6.92 44.17
C SER A 476 6.44 5.89 45.17
N ALA A 477 7.29 4.96 45.58
CA ALA A 477 7.12 4.24 46.84
C ALA A 477 8.48 3.67 47.30
N ALA A 478 9.50 4.53 47.28
CA ALA A 478 10.80 4.16 47.81
C ALA A 478 11.51 5.40 48.41
N ASP A 479 10.75 6.33 49.00
CA ASP A 479 11.30 7.36 49.88
C ASP A 479 10.24 7.68 50.93
N GLY A 480 10.32 7.04 52.06
CA GLY A 480 9.46 7.36 53.20
C GLY A 480 9.30 6.22 54.15
N ASP A 481 10.39 5.71 54.73
CA ASP A 481 10.38 5.22 56.12
C ASP A 481 11.82 5.12 56.63
N SER A 482 12.29 6.21 57.17
CA SER A 482 13.39 6.25 58.15
C SER A 482 13.09 7.42 59.09
N GLY A 483 12.28 7.16 60.06
CA GLY A 483 11.91 8.10 61.09
C GLY A 483 11.77 7.40 62.43
N GLU A 484 12.78 7.53 63.25
CA GLU A 484 12.73 7.73 64.67
C GLU A 484 11.91 6.79 65.56
N GLY A 485 12.58 6.20 66.52
CA GLY A 485 12.06 5.58 67.70
C GLY A 485 13.14 5.44 68.72
N ASP A 486 13.52 6.58 69.33
CA ASP A 486 14.28 6.62 70.56
C ASP A 486 13.36 6.41 71.77
N THR A 487 13.75 5.63 72.69
CA THR A 487 13.69 5.48 74.15
C THR A 487 13.56 4.06 74.60
#